data_fa9dddf84bb810d57d96e03d73bf1e46
#
_entry.id   fa9dddf84bb810d57d96e03d73bf1e46
#
_cell.length_a   1.000
_cell.length_b   1.000
_cell.length_c   1.000
_cell.angle_alpha   90.00
_cell.angle_beta   90.00
_cell.angle_gamma   90.00
#
_symmetry.space_group_name_H-M   'P 1'
#
loop_
_entity.id
_entity.type
_entity.pdbx_description
1 polymer ?
#
loop_
_entity_poly.entity_id
_entity_poly.type
_entity_poly.pdbx_seq_one_letter_code
_entity_poly.pdbx_strand_id
1 'polypeptide(L)'
;MISIVGLGNAASAISELFSEIQQYKVYKLNSKISKNTKNEFKLETYENPEDYELNVPNVKKFFQNIGDHIQFFIVGGSFSSNYCLGIMEQIKHKKIDLIYIQPDTELLTGLPVLIENTTFGVLQEYARSGLLNSITIISNLEIENSLGDLNIKTYYNSLNNFIFSAIHHLNYFTHSEPEIGQVSRPAEINRIRAIAGLNMKNLEEKWLFQLDTPRELCYYLAINTERLETEGGLHKKIVDMLKQKPKNAFRKISYAIYDTPYHDFGFCVAHTNVVQTKKTLDKLEQE
;
A
#
# COMPACT_ATOMS: atom_id res chain seq x y z
N MET A 1 -0.33 -17.14 7.00
CA MET A 1 -1.20 -16.87 5.81
C MET A 1 -1.81 -15.49 5.96
N ILE A 2 -1.67 -14.62 4.96
CA ILE A 2 -2.24 -13.27 4.94
C ILE A 2 -3.55 -13.31 4.16
N SER A 3 -4.59 -12.67 4.69
CA SER A 3 -5.85 -12.48 3.96
C SER A 3 -5.79 -11.17 3.16
N ILE A 4 -6.02 -11.26 1.87
CA ILE A 4 -6.08 -10.12 0.95
C ILE A 4 -7.56 -9.82 0.68
N VAL A 5 -7.98 -8.59 0.93
CA VAL A 5 -9.36 -8.15 0.70
C VAL A 5 -9.36 -7.01 -0.30
N GLY A 6 -10.08 -7.15 -1.40
CA GLY A 6 -10.27 -6.10 -2.39
C GLY A 6 -11.69 -5.56 -2.35
N LEU A 7 -11.86 -4.28 -2.02
CA LEU A 7 -13.14 -3.59 -1.99
C LEU A 7 -13.32 -2.70 -3.23
N GLY A 8 -14.32 -2.99 -4.01
CA GLY A 8 -14.59 -2.35 -5.30
C GLY A 8 -13.90 -3.05 -6.48
N ASN A 9 -14.25 -2.64 -7.70
CA ASN A 9 -13.81 -3.33 -8.91
C ASN A 9 -12.30 -3.28 -9.13
N ALA A 10 -11.69 -2.10 -8.97
CA ALA A 10 -10.25 -1.91 -9.18
C ALA A 10 -9.43 -2.63 -8.10
N ALA A 11 -9.78 -2.48 -6.83
CA ALA A 11 -9.10 -3.18 -5.74
C ALA A 11 -9.27 -4.70 -5.83
N SER A 12 -10.41 -5.20 -6.29
CA SER A 12 -10.61 -6.63 -6.56
C SER A 12 -9.69 -7.15 -7.67
N ALA A 13 -9.44 -6.34 -8.71
CA ALA A 13 -8.52 -6.72 -9.78
C ALA A 13 -7.05 -6.81 -9.29
N ILE A 14 -6.63 -5.91 -8.41
CA ILE A 14 -5.31 -5.99 -7.76
C ILE A 14 -5.24 -7.23 -6.87
N SER A 15 -6.27 -7.45 -6.03
CA SER A 15 -6.32 -8.58 -5.10
C SER A 15 -6.28 -9.93 -5.81
N GLU A 16 -6.88 -10.05 -7.00
CA GLU A 16 -6.87 -11.26 -7.81
C GLU A 16 -5.46 -11.76 -8.12
N LEU A 17 -4.50 -10.85 -8.32
CA LEU A 17 -3.11 -11.20 -8.62
C LEU A 17 -2.44 -12.01 -7.50
N PHE A 18 -2.95 -11.91 -6.26
CA PHE A 18 -2.46 -12.71 -5.13
C PHE A 18 -3.05 -14.12 -5.08
N SER A 19 -4.09 -14.43 -5.86
CA SER A 19 -4.82 -15.71 -5.76
C SER A 19 -4.00 -16.93 -6.17
N GLU A 20 -3.00 -16.76 -7.03
CA GLU A 20 -2.12 -17.83 -7.49
C GLU A 20 -1.01 -18.19 -6.48
N ILE A 21 -0.86 -17.40 -5.41
CA ILE A 21 0.20 -17.58 -4.42
C ILE A 21 -0.38 -18.21 -3.15
N GLN A 22 0.10 -19.39 -2.79
CA GLN A 22 -0.44 -20.20 -1.68
C GLN A 22 -0.41 -19.53 -0.30
N GLN A 23 0.46 -18.54 -0.09
CA GLN A 23 0.59 -17.80 1.16
C GLN A 23 -0.56 -16.83 1.41
N TYR A 24 -1.38 -16.56 0.40
CA TYR A 24 -2.49 -15.62 0.48
C TYR A 24 -3.85 -16.31 0.39
N LYS A 25 -4.85 -15.69 1.02
CA LYS A 25 -6.25 -16.03 0.86
C LYS A 25 -7.00 -14.79 0.43
N VAL A 26 -7.52 -14.81 -0.80
CA VAL A 26 -8.12 -13.63 -1.44
C VAL A 26 -9.63 -13.60 -1.21
N TYR A 27 -10.15 -12.42 -0.89
CA TYR A 27 -11.56 -12.10 -0.78
C TYR A 27 -11.86 -10.87 -1.64
N LYS A 28 -12.90 -10.92 -2.44
CA LYS A 28 -13.31 -9.82 -3.33
C LYS A 28 -14.73 -9.37 -3.01
N LEU A 29 -14.92 -8.05 -2.87
CA LEU A 29 -16.22 -7.43 -2.65
C LEU A 29 -16.41 -6.36 -3.72
N ASN A 30 -17.27 -6.59 -4.70
CA ASN A 30 -17.56 -5.59 -5.73
C ASN A 30 -18.93 -5.81 -6.39
N SER A 31 -19.39 -4.81 -7.15
CA SER A 31 -20.69 -4.82 -7.80
C SER A 31 -20.77 -5.69 -9.07
N LYS A 32 -19.63 -6.04 -9.68
CA LYS A 32 -19.59 -6.86 -10.90
C LYS A 32 -19.68 -8.35 -10.62
N ILE A 33 -19.60 -8.78 -9.36
CA ILE A 33 -19.79 -10.17 -8.97
C ILE A 33 -21.23 -10.58 -9.25
N SER A 34 -21.43 -11.65 -9.99
CA SER A 34 -22.75 -12.14 -10.38
C SER A 34 -23.45 -12.85 -9.22
N LYS A 35 -22.72 -13.62 -8.42
CA LYS A 35 -23.24 -14.44 -7.31
C LYS A 35 -22.22 -14.54 -6.18
N ASN A 36 -22.72 -14.47 -4.94
CA ASN A 36 -21.88 -14.67 -3.76
C ASN A 36 -21.32 -16.08 -3.72
N THR A 37 -20.01 -16.16 -3.45
CA THR A 37 -19.27 -17.41 -3.23
C THR A 37 -18.58 -17.38 -1.87
N LYS A 38 -17.72 -18.36 -1.60
CA LYS A 38 -16.91 -18.39 -0.38
C LYS A 38 -15.94 -17.20 -0.28
N ASN A 39 -15.46 -16.70 -1.42
CA ASN A 39 -14.39 -15.69 -1.52
C ASN A 39 -14.83 -14.43 -2.30
N GLU A 40 -16.05 -14.39 -2.78
CA GLU A 40 -16.59 -13.28 -3.57
C GLU A 40 -17.94 -12.84 -3.02
N PHE A 41 -18.09 -11.55 -2.80
CA PHE A 41 -19.30 -10.94 -2.25
C PHE A 41 -19.79 -9.82 -3.17
N LYS A 42 -21.02 -9.95 -3.68
CA LYS A 42 -21.66 -8.95 -4.52
C LYS A 42 -22.07 -7.75 -3.67
N LEU A 43 -21.63 -6.55 -4.08
CA LEU A 43 -22.06 -5.30 -3.48
C LEU A 43 -23.19 -4.66 -4.28
N GLU A 44 -24.13 -4.05 -3.57
CA GLU A 44 -25.12 -3.18 -4.19
C GLU A 44 -24.48 -1.83 -4.55
N THR A 45 -25.11 -1.10 -5.48
CA THR A 45 -24.66 0.22 -5.93
C THR A 45 -25.76 1.25 -5.69
N TYR A 46 -25.36 2.44 -5.24
CA TYR A 46 -26.26 3.55 -4.95
C TYR A 46 -25.80 4.81 -5.70
N GLU A 47 -26.68 5.75 -5.87
CA GLU A 47 -26.39 7.03 -6.52
C GLU A 47 -25.73 8.01 -5.56
N ASN A 48 -26.13 7.99 -4.27
CA ASN A 48 -25.61 8.91 -3.27
C ASN A 48 -24.60 8.20 -2.34
N PRO A 49 -23.50 8.88 -1.97
CA PRO A 49 -22.50 8.34 -1.04
C PRO A 49 -23.08 7.93 0.34
N GLU A 50 -24.05 8.69 0.86
CA GLU A 50 -24.66 8.42 2.16
C GLU A 50 -25.42 7.09 2.18
N ASP A 51 -26.00 6.66 1.04
CA ASP A 51 -26.72 5.40 0.94
C ASP A 51 -25.81 4.19 1.16
N TYR A 52 -24.51 4.31 0.85
CA TYR A 52 -23.53 3.25 1.13
C TYR A 52 -23.27 3.09 2.63
N GLU A 53 -23.24 4.18 3.39
CA GLU A 53 -23.03 4.15 4.84
C GLU A 53 -24.29 3.62 5.55
N LEU A 54 -25.49 3.97 5.07
CA LEU A 54 -26.76 3.49 5.62
C LEU A 54 -27.03 2.01 5.31
N ASN A 55 -26.50 1.49 4.21
CA ASN A 55 -26.76 0.14 3.71
C ASN A 55 -25.50 -0.74 3.70
N VAL A 56 -24.65 -0.64 4.73
CA VAL A 56 -23.47 -1.49 4.85
C VAL A 56 -23.87 -2.97 4.89
N PRO A 57 -23.37 -3.81 3.99
CA PRO A 57 -23.73 -5.22 3.95
C PRO A 57 -23.19 -5.95 5.19
N ASN A 58 -23.96 -6.94 5.68
CA ASN A 58 -23.48 -7.82 6.73
C ASN A 58 -22.54 -8.87 6.14
N VAL A 59 -21.23 -8.69 6.38
CA VAL A 59 -20.16 -9.54 5.87
C VAL A 59 -19.55 -10.47 6.93
N LYS A 60 -20.13 -10.54 8.14
CA LYS A 60 -19.61 -11.39 9.24
C LYS A 60 -19.53 -12.87 8.85
N LYS A 61 -20.57 -13.39 8.19
CA LYS A 61 -20.58 -14.78 7.70
C LYS A 61 -19.58 -14.99 6.54
N PHE A 62 -19.44 -14.01 5.67
CA PHE A 62 -18.48 -14.04 4.56
C PHE A 62 -17.05 -14.10 5.10
N PHE A 63 -16.74 -13.34 6.13
CA PHE A 63 -15.41 -13.28 6.75
C PHE A 63 -15.21 -14.27 7.92
N GLN A 64 -16.13 -15.23 8.15
CA GLN A 64 -16.00 -16.17 9.28
C GLN A 64 -14.67 -16.93 9.33
N ASN A 65 -14.04 -17.15 8.18
CA ASN A 65 -12.75 -17.85 8.03
C ASN A 65 -11.62 -16.92 7.58
N ILE A 66 -11.73 -15.61 7.78
CA ILE A 66 -10.65 -14.67 7.48
C ILE A 66 -9.52 -14.82 8.49
N GLY A 67 -8.28 -14.70 8.03
CA GLY A 67 -7.10 -14.78 8.90
C GLY A 67 -6.99 -13.61 9.89
N ASP A 68 -6.03 -13.69 10.81
CA ASP A 68 -5.82 -12.62 11.80
C ASP A 68 -5.09 -11.40 11.23
N HIS A 69 -4.32 -11.58 10.17
CA HIS A 69 -3.64 -10.52 9.44
C HIS A 69 -4.31 -10.30 8.08
N ILE A 70 -4.80 -9.09 7.87
CA ILE A 70 -5.56 -8.68 6.69
C ILE A 70 -4.84 -7.52 6.01
N GLN A 71 -4.61 -7.64 4.71
CA GLN A 71 -4.28 -6.51 3.85
C GLN A 71 -5.53 -6.14 3.05
N PHE A 72 -6.05 -4.95 3.35
CA PHE A 72 -7.32 -4.47 2.83
C PHE A 72 -7.08 -3.40 1.76
N PHE A 73 -7.40 -3.71 0.51
CA PHE A 73 -7.17 -2.83 -0.63
C PHE A 73 -8.42 -2.01 -0.96
N ILE A 74 -8.25 -0.71 -1.10
CA ILE A 74 -9.27 0.21 -1.62
C ILE A 74 -8.66 1.19 -2.60
N VAL A 75 -9.48 1.69 -3.54
CA VAL A 75 -9.12 2.79 -4.43
C VAL A 75 -9.97 4.00 -4.07
N GLY A 76 -9.32 5.11 -3.80
CA GLY A 76 -9.96 6.37 -3.44
C GLY A 76 -10.87 6.92 -4.55
N GLY A 77 -11.81 7.80 -4.18
CA GLY A 77 -12.75 8.40 -5.12
C GLY A 77 -13.80 7.43 -5.70
N SER A 78 -13.74 6.15 -5.39
CA SER A 78 -14.74 5.17 -5.84
C SER A 78 -15.94 5.15 -4.89
N PHE A 79 -17.16 5.02 -5.44
CA PHE A 79 -18.38 4.92 -4.62
C PHE A 79 -18.33 3.75 -3.63
N SER A 80 -17.75 2.60 -4.04
CA SER A 80 -17.62 1.43 -3.16
C SER A 80 -16.70 1.67 -1.96
N SER A 81 -15.79 2.68 -2.01
CA SER A 81 -14.95 3.02 -0.86
C SER A 81 -15.75 3.53 0.33
N ASN A 82 -16.97 4.05 0.13
CA ASN A 82 -17.86 4.46 1.22
C ASN A 82 -18.31 3.28 2.10
N TYR A 83 -18.27 2.05 1.62
CA TYR A 83 -18.50 0.86 2.44
C TYR A 83 -17.33 0.52 3.39
N CYS A 84 -16.14 1.09 3.18
CA CYS A 84 -14.92 0.57 3.81
C CYS A 84 -14.97 0.60 5.34
N LEU A 85 -15.44 1.67 5.94
CA LEU A 85 -15.50 1.81 7.39
C LEU A 85 -16.47 0.79 8.01
N GLY A 86 -17.69 0.68 7.48
CA GLY A 86 -18.70 -0.25 7.98
C GLY A 86 -18.34 -1.73 7.76
N ILE A 87 -17.57 -2.04 6.72
CA ILE A 87 -17.03 -3.39 6.49
C ILE A 87 -15.88 -3.68 7.46
N MET A 88 -14.91 -2.77 7.61
CA MET A 88 -13.78 -2.94 8.52
C MET A 88 -14.21 -3.01 9.98
N GLU A 89 -15.27 -2.28 10.39
CA GLU A 89 -15.86 -2.35 11.72
C GLU A 89 -16.28 -3.78 12.08
N GLN A 90 -16.78 -4.57 11.12
CA GLN A 90 -17.19 -5.95 11.35
C GLN A 90 -16.03 -6.92 11.61
N ILE A 91 -14.81 -6.52 11.22
CA ILE A 91 -13.56 -7.29 11.38
C ILE A 91 -12.49 -6.54 12.19
N LYS A 92 -12.88 -5.49 12.95
CA LYS A 92 -11.95 -4.61 13.71
C LYS A 92 -11.09 -5.33 14.75
N HIS A 93 -11.48 -6.54 15.15
CA HIS A 93 -10.71 -7.37 16.07
C HIS A 93 -9.50 -8.03 15.41
N LYS A 94 -9.34 -7.89 14.10
CA LYS A 94 -8.23 -8.40 13.31
C LYS A 94 -7.17 -7.31 13.11
N LYS A 95 -5.93 -7.74 12.77
CA LYS A 95 -4.86 -6.84 12.36
C LYS A 95 -5.08 -6.41 10.92
N ILE A 96 -5.53 -5.17 10.70
CA ILE A 96 -5.84 -4.63 9.38
C ILE A 96 -4.73 -3.67 8.94
N ASP A 97 -4.01 -4.03 7.88
CA ASP A 97 -3.15 -3.15 7.11
C ASP A 97 -3.92 -2.67 5.88
N LEU A 98 -4.28 -1.40 5.85
CA LEU A 98 -4.98 -0.80 4.73
C LEU A 98 -3.99 -0.41 3.64
N ILE A 99 -4.26 -0.82 2.40
CA ILE A 99 -3.55 -0.39 1.20
C ILE A 99 -4.47 0.56 0.44
N TYR A 100 -4.18 1.84 0.55
CA TYR A 100 -4.94 2.90 -0.09
C TYR A 100 -4.30 3.31 -1.41
N ILE A 101 -5.01 3.08 -2.50
CA ILE A 101 -4.58 3.50 -3.83
C ILE A 101 -5.23 4.83 -4.15
N GLN A 102 -4.44 5.89 -4.19
CA GLN A 102 -4.88 7.21 -4.58
C GLN A 102 -4.98 7.28 -6.10
N PRO A 103 -6.15 7.62 -6.66
CA PRO A 103 -6.29 7.85 -8.10
C PRO A 103 -5.56 9.14 -8.50
N ASP A 104 -5.41 9.37 -9.79
CA ASP A 104 -5.05 10.71 -10.27
C ASP A 104 -6.18 11.68 -9.93
N THR A 105 -5.92 12.53 -8.96
CA THR A 105 -6.92 13.46 -8.41
C THR A 105 -7.23 14.62 -9.35
N GLU A 106 -6.35 14.93 -10.31
CA GLU A 106 -6.60 15.97 -11.32
C GLU A 106 -7.67 15.54 -12.35
N LEU A 107 -7.85 14.22 -12.50
CA LEU A 107 -8.88 13.67 -13.40
C LEU A 107 -10.23 13.46 -12.70
N LEU A 108 -10.30 13.62 -11.39
CA LEU A 108 -11.54 13.46 -10.64
C LEU A 108 -12.38 14.75 -10.71
N THR A 109 -13.68 14.61 -10.88
CA THR A 109 -14.64 15.72 -10.85
C THR A 109 -15.90 15.36 -10.08
N GLY A 110 -16.57 16.34 -9.48
CA GLY A 110 -17.84 16.15 -8.77
C GLY A 110 -17.74 15.28 -7.51
N LEU A 111 -18.68 14.36 -7.31
CA LEU A 111 -18.76 13.48 -6.12
C LEU A 111 -17.50 12.66 -5.87
N PRO A 112 -16.83 12.03 -6.86
CA PRO A 112 -15.57 11.34 -6.67
C PRO A 112 -14.48 12.17 -5.96
N VAL A 113 -14.39 13.48 -6.19
CA VAL A 113 -13.44 14.38 -5.48
C VAL A 113 -13.79 14.46 -3.99
N LEU A 114 -15.07 14.60 -3.66
CA LEU A 114 -15.54 14.70 -2.29
C LEU A 114 -15.31 13.37 -1.55
N ILE A 115 -15.65 12.24 -2.18
CA ILE A 115 -15.41 10.90 -1.65
C ILE A 115 -13.93 10.70 -1.37
N GLU A 116 -13.06 11.05 -2.34
CA GLU A 116 -11.62 10.93 -2.20
C GLU A 116 -11.11 11.78 -1.03
N ASN A 117 -11.51 13.05 -0.96
CA ASN A 117 -11.07 13.96 0.10
C ASN A 117 -11.46 13.45 1.50
N THR A 118 -12.71 13.01 1.65
CA THR A 118 -13.22 12.50 2.93
C THR A 118 -12.54 11.18 3.30
N THR A 119 -12.53 10.21 2.38
CA THR A 119 -11.99 8.88 2.63
C THR A 119 -10.50 8.93 2.95
N PHE A 120 -9.73 9.72 2.20
CA PHE A 120 -8.29 9.88 2.40
C PHE A 120 -7.95 10.40 3.80
N GLY A 121 -8.64 11.46 4.26
CA GLY A 121 -8.42 12.04 5.58
C GLY A 121 -8.85 11.10 6.71
N VAL A 122 -10.07 10.60 6.64
CA VAL A 122 -10.68 9.77 7.70
C VAL A 122 -9.88 8.48 7.92
N LEU A 123 -9.47 7.79 6.85
CA LEU A 123 -8.74 6.52 6.98
C LEU A 123 -7.34 6.69 7.60
N GLN A 124 -6.68 7.81 7.35
CA GLN A 124 -5.41 8.13 8.01
C GLN A 124 -5.61 8.39 9.51
N GLU A 125 -6.70 9.09 9.90
CA GLU A 125 -7.03 9.28 11.31
C GLU A 125 -7.37 7.95 12.00
N TYR A 126 -8.04 7.02 11.33
CA TYR A 126 -8.27 5.67 11.85
C TYR A 126 -6.96 4.89 12.05
N ALA A 127 -6.00 5.02 11.15
CA ALA A 127 -4.68 4.45 11.33
C ALA A 127 -3.95 5.11 12.52
N ARG A 128 -3.94 6.44 12.57
CA ARG A 128 -3.29 7.21 13.65
C ARG A 128 -3.88 6.87 15.03
N SER A 129 -5.18 6.68 15.14
CA SER A 129 -5.86 6.30 16.39
C SER A 129 -5.60 4.86 16.83
N GLY A 130 -5.03 4.02 15.97
CA GLY A 130 -4.76 2.61 16.24
C GLY A 130 -5.91 1.65 15.92
N LEU A 131 -7.01 2.12 15.35
CA LEU A 131 -8.09 1.26 14.83
C LEU A 131 -7.63 0.41 13.64
N LEU A 132 -6.75 0.95 12.82
CA LEU A 132 -6.00 0.19 11.82
C LEU A 132 -4.59 -0.07 12.32
N ASN A 133 -4.01 -1.22 11.94
CA ASN A 133 -2.61 -1.50 12.23
C ASN A 133 -1.70 -0.53 11.46
N SER A 134 -2.02 -0.28 10.21
CA SER A 134 -1.35 0.73 9.38
C SER A 134 -2.20 1.11 8.16
N ILE A 135 -1.84 2.24 7.54
CA ILE A 135 -2.27 2.60 6.19
C ILE A 135 -1.05 2.83 5.31
N THR A 136 -1.00 2.16 4.16
CA THR A 136 0.01 2.38 3.13
C THR A 136 -0.63 3.15 1.98
N ILE A 137 -0.08 4.32 1.66
CA ILE A 137 -0.58 5.17 0.59
C ILE A 137 0.27 4.95 -0.66
N ILE A 138 -0.40 4.71 -1.78
CA ILE A 138 0.22 4.51 -3.10
C ILE A 138 -0.55 5.39 -4.10
N SER A 139 0.15 6.18 -4.89
CA SER A 139 -0.44 7.03 -5.93
C SER A 139 -0.33 6.36 -7.30
N ASN A 140 -1.45 6.27 -8.02
CA ASN A 140 -1.45 5.78 -9.39
C ASN A 140 -0.60 6.67 -10.31
N LEU A 141 -0.64 7.99 -10.11
CA LEU A 141 0.18 8.95 -10.86
C LEU A 141 1.67 8.70 -10.66
N GLU A 142 2.11 8.43 -9.43
CA GLU A 142 3.52 8.16 -9.15
C GLU A 142 3.97 6.78 -9.69
N ILE A 143 3.07 5.79 -9.74
CA ILE A 143 3.35 4.52 -10.42
C ILE A 143 3.52 4.76 -11.92
N GLU A 144 2.61 5.51 -12.54
CA GLU A 144 2.68 5.85 -13.97
C GLU A 144 4.01 6.56 -14.30
N ASN A 145 4.36 7.60 -13.53
CA ASN A 145 5.64 8.29 -13.62
C ASN A 145 6.84 7.34 -13.46
N SER A 146 6.67 6.27 -12.70
CA SER A 146 7.70 5.26 -12.45
C SER A 146 7.87 4.28 -13.60
N LEU A 147 6.78 3.92 -14.25
CA LEU A 147 6.75 2.95 -15.35
C LEU A 147 7.05 3.60 -16.71
N GLY A 148 6.87 4.93 -16.82
CA GLY A 148 7.03 5.65 -18.09
C GLY A 148 5.86 5.41 -19.05
N ASP A 149 6.10 5.46 -20.35
CA ASP A 149 5.06 5.34 -21.37
C ASP A 149 4.38 3.97 -21.33
N LEU A 150 3.11 3.96 -20.97
CA LEU A 150 2.30 2.74 -20.89
C LEU A 150 1.38 2.58 -22.11
N ASN A 151 1.24 1.35 -22.58
CA ASN A 151 0.30 1.03 -23.61
C ASN A 151 -1.15 1.09 -23.06
N ILE A 152 -2.04 1.82 -23.73
CA ILE A 152 -3.44 2.00 -23.32
C ILE A 152 -4.14 0.67 -23.01
N LYS A 153 -3.92 -0.36 -23.81
CA LYS A 153 -4.57 -1.67 -23.63
C LYS A 153 -4.12 -2.42 -22.37
N THR A 154 -2.93 -2.14 -21.88
CA THR A 154 -2.34 -2.80 -20.70
C THR A 154 -2.19 -1.86 -19.51
N TYR A 155 -2.62 -0.61 -19.63
CA TYR A 155 -2.41 0.45 -18.66
C TYR A 155 -2.76 0.01 -17.22
N TYR A 156 -4.02 -0.32 -16.96
CA TYR A 156 -4.45 -0.75 -15.62
C TYR A 156 -3.79 -2.05 -15.18
N ASN A 157 -3.54 -2.97 -16.09
CA ASN A 157 -2.83 -4.21 -15.76
C ASN A 157 -1.40 -3.92 -15.31
N SER A 158 -0.71 -2.98 -15.95
CA SER A 158 0.65 -2.58 -15.59
C SER A 158 0.69 -1.94 -14.20
N LEU A 159 -0.24 -1.01 -13.91
CA LEU A 159 -0.36 -0.41 -12.56
C LEU A 159 -0.65 -1.48 -11.50
N ASN A 160 -1.63 -2.33 -11.75
CA ASN A 160 -2.03 -3.38 -10.80
C ASN A 160 -0.90 -4.37 -10.51
N ASN A 161 -0.16 -4.80 -11.56
CA ASN A 161 0.99 -5.67 -11.39
C ASN A 161 2.12 -5.00 -10.61
N PHE A 162 2.33 -3.71 -10.79
CA PHE A 162 3.33 -2.95 -10.03
C PHE A 162 2.97 -2.90 -8.54
N ILE A 163 1.71 -2.57 -8.20
CA ILE A 163 1.22 -2.56 -6.82
C ILE A 163 1.34 -3.96 -6.20
N PHE A 164 0.87 -4.98 -6.92
CA PHE A 164 0.99 -6.38 -6.50
C PHE A 164 2.44 -6.75 -6.20
N SER A 165 3.36 -6.47 -7.13
CA SER A 165 4.78 -6.80 -6.99
C SER A 165 5.40 -6.11 -5.76
N ALA A 166 5.16 -4.81 -5.58
CA ALA A 166 5.70 -4.07 -4.43
C ALA A 166 5.20 -4.64 -3.09
N ILE A 167 3.89 -4.88 -2.96
CA ILE A 167 3.30 -5.41 -1.73
C ILE A 167 3.74 -6.86 -1.49
N HIS A 168 3.77 -7.69 -2.54
CA HIS A 168 4.21 -9.09 -2.44
C HIS A 168 5.67 -9.20 -1.95
N HIS A 169 6.59 -8.44 -2.54
CA HIS A 169 7.99 -8.45 -2.12
C HIS A 169 8.18 -7.94 -0.69
N LEU A 170 7.45 -6.89 -0.29
CA LEU A 170 7.49 -6.42 1.11
C LEU A 170 6.96 -7.48 2.08
N ASN A 171 5.89 -8.20 1.72
CA ASN A 171 5.41 -9.34 2.51
C ASN A 171 6.47 -10.43 2.60
N TYR A 172 7.15 -10.74 1.50
CA TYR A 172 8.25 -11.71 1.49
C TYR A 172 9.35 -11.30 2.45
N PHE A 173 9.87 -10.07 2.35
CA PHE A 173 10.93 -9.58 3.23
C PHE A 173 10.55 -9.59 4.71
N THR A 174 9.30 -9.24 5.04
CA THR A 174 8.85 -9.22 6.45
C THR A 174 8.70 -10.61 7.07
N HIS A 175 8.70 -11.66 6.25
CA HIS A 175 8.58 -13.07 6.69
C HIS A 175 9.83 -13.89 6.38
N SER A 176 10.90 -13.28 5.87
CA SER A 176 12.17 -13.91 5.58
C SER A 176 13.25 -13.43 6.54
N GLU A 177 14.23 -14.27 6.80
CA GLU A 177 15.40 -13.89 7.58
C GLU A 177 16.42 -13.19 6.68
N PRO A 178 16.96 -12.03 7.06
CA PRO A 178 17.99 -11.34 6.29
C PRO A 178 19.36 -11.98 6.53
N GLU A 179 20.24 -11.87 5.53
CA GLU A 179 21.65 -12.26 5.64
C GLU A 179 22.42 -11.30 6.58
N ILE A 180 22.13 -10.00 6.49
CA ILE A 180 22.79 -8.98 7.32
C ILE A 180 21.79 -7.87 7.68
N GLY A 181 21.91 -7.35 8.89
CA GLY A 181 21.11 -6.25 9.38
C GLY A 181 19.74 -6.69 9.87
N GLN A 182 18.96 -5.73 10.28
CA GLN A 182 17.58 -5.93 10.70
C GLN A 182 16.79 -4.64 10.52
N VAL A 183 15.66 -4.73 9.86
CA VAL A 183 14.71 -3.62 9.81
C VAL A 183 14.09 -3.46 11.20
N SER A 184 14.20 -2.26 11.75
CA SER A 184 13.60 -1.96 13.05
C SER A 184 12.08 -1.94 12.96
N ARG A 185 11.42 -2.42 14.01
CA ARG A 185 9.97 -2.23 14.14
C ARG A 185 9.69 -0.74 14.34
N PRO A 186 8.90 -0.11 13.46
CA PRO A 186 8.53 1.28 13.63
C PRO A 186 7.77 1.53 14.92
N ALA A 187 7.87 2.75 15.45
CA ALA A 187 7.10 3.16 16.61
C ALA A 187 5.60 3.00 16.33
N GLU A 188 4.85 2.53 17.33
CA GLU A 188 3.42 2.20 17.15
C GLU A 188 2.55 3.35 16.70
N ILE A 189 2.98 4.59 16.92
CA ILE A 189 2.27 5.77 16.44
C ILE A 189 2.49 6.04 14.94
N ASN A 190 3.58 5.53 14.34
CA ASN A 190 3.96 5.78 12.94
C ASN A 190 3.25 4.80 12.00
N ARG A 191 1.92 4.88 11.94
CA ARG A 191 1.05 3.93 11.23
C ARG A 191 0.75 4.30 9.79
N ILE A 192 1.11 5.54 9.36
CA ILE A 192 0.94 5.99 7.98
C ILE A 192 2.25 5.71 7.23
N ARG A 193 2.16 5.01 6.10
CA ARG A 193 3.31 4.52 5.35
C ARG A 193 3.24 4.91 3.88
N ALA A 194 4.42 5.05 3.28
CA ALA A 194 4.61 5.08 1.83
C ALA A 194 5.76 4.16 1.44
N ILE A 195 5.74 3.70 0.20
CA ILE A 195 6.73 2.79 -0.37
C ILE A 195 7.52 3.53 -1.45
N ALA A 196 8.81 3.29 -1.53
CA ALA A 196 9.66 3.67 -2.65
C ALA A 196 10.35 2.44 -3.23
N GLY A 197 10.44 2.37 -4.55
CA GLY A 197 11.41 1.52 -5.23
C GLY A 197 12.81 2.13 -5.14
N LEU A 198 13.85 1.31 -5.09
CA LEU A 198 15.23 1.75 -4.94
C LEU A 198 16.03 1.57 -6.23
N ASN A 199 16.77 2.59 -6.60
CA ASN A 199 17.87 2.43 -7.55
C ASN A 199 19.05 1.76 -6.82
N MET A 200 19.34 0.49 -7.14
CA MET A 200 20.35 -0.29 -6.42
C MET A 200 21.79 0.18 -6.63
N LYS A 201 22.06 1.14 -7.54
CA LYS A 201 23.39 1.72 -7.75
C LYS A 201 23.76 2.77 -6.70
N ASN A 202 22.76 3.54 -6.21
CA ASN A 202 22.95 4.68 -5.31
C ASN A 202 21.94 4.74 -4.15
N LEU A 203 21.02 3.77 -4.07
CA LEU A 203 19.91 3.69 -3.12
C LEU A 203 18.99 4.92 -3.18
N GLU A 204 18.88 5.58 -4.33
CA GLU A 204 17.93 6.67 -4.54
C GLU A 204 16.50 6.14 -4.51
N GLU A 205 15.63 6.80 -3.75
CA GLU A 205 14.25 6.41 -3.57
C GLU A 205 13.35 7.01 -4.66
N LYS A 206 12.56 6.19 -5.31
CA LYS A 206 11.48 6.58 -6.20
C LYS A 206 10.15 6.31 -5.49
N TRP A 207 9.60 7.35 -4.86
CA TRP A 207 8.44 7.24 -3.98
C TRP A 207 7.15 7.02 -4.77
N LEU A 208 6.32 6.08 -4.32
CA LEU A 208 4.96 5.86 -4.84
C LEU A 208 3.93 6.78 -4.17
N PHE A 209 4.34 7.50 -3.16
CA PHE A 209 3.66 8.62 -2.52
C PHE A 209 4.66 9.36 -1.65
N GLN A 210 4.72 10.68 -1.77
CA GLN A 210 5.66 11.49 -1.00
C GLN A 210 5.06 11.89 0.35
N LEU A 211 5.58 11.33 1.44
CA LEU A 211 5.20 11.77 2.79
C LEU A 211 5.83 13.12 3.15
N ASP A 212 5.07 14.00 3.80
CA ASP A 212 5.56 15.32 4.22
C ASP A 212 6.66 15.24 5.27
N THR A 213 6.52 14.37 6.26
CA THR A 213 7.48 14.23 7.38
C THR A 213 7.73 12.77 7.73
N PRO A 214 8.53 12.05 6.95
CA PRO A 214 8.91 10.68 7.29
C PRO A 214 9.75 10.66 8.57
N ARG A 215 9.36 9.79 9.52
CA ARG A 215 10.01 9.60 10.83
C ARG A 215 10.95 8.40 10.84
N GLU A 216 10.57 7.34 10.17
CA GLU A 216 11.36 6.10 10.10
C GLU A 216 11.44 5.64 8.65
N LEU A 217 12.63 5.24 8.23
CA LEU A 217 12.92 4.70 6.92
C LEU A 217 13.47 3.28 7.07
N CYS A 218 12.79 2.33 6.46
CA CYS A 218 13.10 0.92 6.51
C CYS A 218 13.52 0.44 5.12
N TYR A 219 14.80 0.12 4.93
CA TYR A 219 15.35 -0.34 3.66
C TYR A 219 15.41 -1.86 3.61
N TYR A 220 14.79 -2.44 2.59
CA TYR A 220 14.79 -3.86 2.27
C TYR A 220 15.57 -4.05 0.98
N LEU A 221 16.72 -4.68 1.05
CA LEU A 221 17.67 -4.78 -0.05
C LEU A 221 17.86 -6.26 -0.43
N ALA A 222 17.33 -6.68 -1.57
CA ALA A 222 17.62 -7.99 -2.14
C ALA A 222 18.81 -7.88 -3.06
N ILE A 223 19.86 -8.63 -2.74
CA ILE A 223 21.12 -8.65 -3.48
C ILE A 223 21.31 -10.04 -4.09
N ASN A 224 21.77 -10.07 -5.32
CA ASN A 224 22.03 -11.31 -6.01
C ASN A 224 23.05 -12.19 -5.27
N THR A 225 22.78 -13.50 -5.17
CA THR A 225 23.59 -14.49 -4.45
C THR A 225 25.07 -14.41 -4.84
N GLU A 226 25.38 -14.39 -6.13
CA GLU A 226 26.76 -14.33 -6.63
C GLU A 226 27.50 -13.07 -6.14
N ARG A 227 26.80 -11.93 -6.10
CA ARG A 227 27.38 -10.69 -5.58
C ARG A 227 27.64 -10.73 -4.08
N LEU A 228 26.72 -11.34 -3.30
CA LEU A 228 26.92 -11.52 -1.87
C LEU A 228 28.14 -12.36 -1.56
N GLU A 229 28.42 -13.40 -2.37
CA GLU A 229 29.56 -14.31 -2.19
C GLU A 229 30.89 -13.73 -2.69
N THR A 230 30.87 -12.93 -3.74
CA THR A 230 32.10 -12.55 -4.47
C THR A 230 32.51 -11.09 -4.30
N GLU A 231 31.56 -10.14 -4.09
CA GLU A 231 31.87 -8.71 -4.02
C GLU A 231 32.34 -8.31 -2.61
N GLY A 232 33.65 -8.36 -2.38
CA GLY A 232 34.25 -7.87 -1.14
C GLY A 232 33.97 -6.39 -0.89
N GLY A 233 33.57 -6.04 0.35
CA GLY A 233 33.29 -4.65 0.73
C GLY A 233 31.87 -4.15 0.34
N LEU A 234 31.03 -4.96 -0.25
CA LEU A 234 29.65 -4.62 -0.64
C LEU A 234 28.85 -4.06 0.54
N HIS A 235 28.90 -4.69 1.70
CA HIS A 235 28.24 -4.23 2.92
C HIS A 235 28.67 -2.82 3.31
N LYS A 236 30.00 -2.54 3.32
CA LYS A 236 30.53 -1.21 3.61
C LYS A 236 30.01 -0.17 2.63
N LYS A 237 29.98 -0.48 1.36
CA LYS A 237 29.46 0.40 0.29
C LYS A 237 28.00 0.75 0.53
N ILE A 238 27.15 -0.25 0.85
CA ILE A 238 25.73 -0.04 1.18
C ILE A 238 25.59 0.87 2.41
N VAL A 239 26.33 0.58 3.48
CA VAL A 239 26.28 1.37 4.71
C VAL A 239 26.71 2.82 4.46
N ASP A 240 27.74 3.03 3.63
CA ASP A 240 28.23 4.38 3.30
C ASP A 240 27.20 5.15 2.47
N MET A 241 26.48 4.50 1.54
CA MET A 241 25.35 5.12 0.84
C MET A 241 24.20 5.51 1.80
N LEU A 242 23.86 4.64 2.74
CA LEU A 242 22.82 4.92 3.74
C LEU A 242 23.23 6.07 4.70
N LYS A 243 24.51 6.18 5.03
CA LYS A 243 25.04 7.29 5.84
C LYS A 243 24.94 8.66 5.14
N GLN A 244 24.91 8.70 3.82
CA GLN A 244 24.74 9.92 3.03
C GLN A 244 23.31 10.41 2.96
N LYS A 245 22.33 9.57 3.34
CA LYS A 245 20.91 9.97 3.37
C LYS A 245 20.68 11.12 4.34
N PRO A 246 19.76 12.07 4.00
CA PRO A 246 19.45 13.19 4.86
C PRO A 246 19.08 12.75 6.27
N LYS A 247 19.78 13.27 7.25
CA LYS A 247 19.55 12.98 8.67
C LYS A 247 18.95 14.17 9.35
N ASN A 248 18.00 13.92 10.23
CA ASN A 248 17.57 14.87 11.24
C ASN A 248 17.35 14.13 12.56
N ALA A 249 17.22 14.85 13.67
CA ALA A 249 17.09 14.28 15.02
C ALA A 249 15.86 13.35 15.18
N PHE A 250 14.91 13.39 14.24
CA PHE A 250 13.65 12.67 14.33
C PHE A 250 13.51 11.54 13.30
N ARG A 251 14.52 11.35 12.43
CA ARG A 251 14.49 10.34 11.38
C ARG A 251 15.39 9.17 11.72
N LYS A 252 14.79 8.00 11.93
CA LYS A 252 15.51 6.74 12.11
C LYS A 252 15.66 6.04 10.77
N ILE A 253 16.81 5.40 10.53
CA ILE A 253 17.07 4.57 9.36
C ILE A 253 17.46 3.18 9.86
N SER A 254 16.82 2.16 9.30
CA SER A 254 17.20 0.76 9.46
C SER A 254 17.24 0.06 8.11
N TYR A 255 18.00 -1.02 8.01
CA TYR A 255 18.12 -1.78 6.77
C TYR A 255 18.32 -3.26 7.05
N ALA A 256 17.96 -4.07 6.06
CA ALA A 256 18.25 -5.49 6.03
C ALA A 256 18.59 -5.89 4.59
N ILE A 257 19.55 -6.80 4.45
CA ILE A 257 20.01 -7.36 3.18
C ILE A 257 19.54 -8.80 3.10
N TYR A 258 18.89 -9.15 2.02
CA TYR A 258 18.36 -10.48 1.71
C TYR A 258 19.06 -11.05 0.50
N ASP A 259 19.22 -12.36 0.47
CA ASP A 259 19.67 -13.09 -0.69
C ASP A 259 18.57 -13.24 -1.74
N THR A 260 18.94 -13.15 -3.02
CA THR A 260 18.03 -13.43 -4.13
C THR A 260 18.77 -14.04 -5.31
N PRO A 261 18.20 -15.07 -5.98
CA PRO A 261 18.74 -15.62 -7.21
C PRO A 261 18.54 -14.69 -8.43
N TYR A 262 17.81 -13.58 -8.26
CA TYR A 262 17.49 -12.63 -9.32
C TYR A 262 18.42 -11.43 -9.31
N HIS A 263 18.13 -10.42 -10.15
CA HIS A 263 18.83 -9.14 -10.11
C HIS A 263 18.58 -8.42 -8.79
N ASP A 264 19.52 -7.54 -8.41
CA ASP A 264 19.35 -6.69 -7.26
C ASP A 264 18.09 -5.82 -7.37
N PHE A 265 17.33 -5.78 -6.32
CA PHE A 265 16.18 -4.88 -6.18
C PHE A 265 15.99 -4.50 -4.72
N GLY A 266 15.22 -3.47 -4.47
CA GLY A 266 14.94 -3.08 -3.09
C GLY A 266 13.80 -2.10 -2.98
N PHE A 267 13.34 -1.98 -1.74
CA PHE A 267 12.29 -1.04 -1.38
C PHE A 267 12.70 -0.26 -0.13
N CYS A 268 12.23 0.97 -0.05
CA CYS A 268 12.23 1.73 1.18
C CYS A 268 10.78 1.95 1.64
N VAL A 269 10.49 1.66 2.90
CA VAL A 269 9.20 1.99 3.50
C VAL A 269 9.40 3.14 4.48
N ALA A 270 8.75 4.26 4.21
CA ALA A 270 8.71 5.40 5.13
C ALA A 270 7.49 5.31 6.03
N HIS A 271 7.66 5.69 7.28
CA HIS A 271 6.64 5.69 8.32
C HIS A 271 6.51 7.06 8.96
N THR A 272 5.27 7.49 9.22
CA THR A 272 4.95 8.74 9.92
C THR A 272 3.67 8.61 10.75
N ASN A 273 3.51 9.53 11.69
CA ASN A 273 2.25 9.73 12.43
C ASN A 273 1.50 10.99 11.97
N VAL A 274 2.05 11.69 10.98
CA VAL A 274 1.44 12.92 10.44
C VAL A 274 0.43 12.54 9.38
N VAL A 275 -0.80 13.02 9.53
CA VAL A 275 -1.84 12.89 8.50
C VAL A 275 -1.44 13.72 7.29
N GLN A 276 -1.41 13.09 6.14
CA GLN A 276 -1.04 13.74 4.89
C GLN A 276 -2.22 14.55 4.38
N THR A 277 -1.98 15.79 4.08
CA THR A 277 -2.94 16.65 3.40
C THR A 277 -2.72 16.59 1.89
N LYS A 278 -3.78 16.70 1.12
CA LYS A 278 -3.61 16.91 -0.31
C LYS A 278 -2.90 18.23 -0.52
N LYS A 279 -1.88 18.25 -1.34
CA LYS A 279 -1.33 19.48 -1.89
C LYS A 279 -2.42 20.07 -2.78
N THR A 280 -3.29 20.89 -2.23
CA THR A 280 -4.16 21.75 -2.98
C THR A 280 -3.22 22.61 -3.83
N LEU A 281 -3.30 22.50 -5.13
CA LEU A 281 -2.59 23.41 -6.00
C LEU A 281 -3.05 24.81 -5.63
N ASP A 282 -2.16 25.63 -5.08
CA ASP A 282 -2.32 27.08 -4.85
C ASP A 282 -2.49 27.84 -6.19
N LYS A 283 -3.31 27.30 -7.10
CA LYS A 283 -3.62 27.91 -8.40
C LYS A 283 -4.96 28.61 -8.43
N LEU A 284 -5.71 28.66 -7.32
CA LEU A 284 -6.99 29.39 -7.25
C LEU A 284 -6.89 30.74 -6.56
N GLU A 285 -5.71 31.22 -6.17
CA GLU A 285 -5.52 32.56 -5.60
C GLU A 285 -4.82 33.56 -6.54
N GLN A 286 -4.77 33.30 -7.84
CA GLN A 286 -4.23 34.25 -8.84
C GLN A 286 -5.17 34.44 -10.03
N GLU A 287 -6.48 34.53 -9.82
CA GLU A 287 -7.40 35.18 -10.76
C GLU A 287 -8.28 36.20 -10.06
#